data_19121d5b817ace8ed181515c0dab133c
#
_entry.id   19121d5b817ace8ed181515c0dab133c
#
_cell.length_a   1.000
_cell.length_b   1.000
_cell.length_c   1.000
_cell.angle_alpha   90.00
_cell.angle_beta   90.00
_cell.angle_gamma   90.00
#
_symmetry.space_group_name_H-M   'P 1'
#
loop_
_entity.id
_entity.type
_entity.pdbx_description
1 polymer ?
#
loop_
_entity_poly.entity_id
_entity_poly.type
_entity_poly.pdbx_seq_one_letter_code
_entity_poly.pdbx_strand_id
1 'polypeptide(L)'
;MSTLFKLLLVLHFLGLASLLGGFLVQLRAETKVVNPAMLQGAFVQLVTGLALDGVLESKKVVDETVPGHAFVATKLIVLAVILALCWVDRRKESISPAVYWTIGGLTILNVFVGVFGH
;
A
#
# COMPACT_ATOMS: atom_id res chain seq x y z
N MET A 1 21.13 -1.40 -9.71
CA MET A 1 19.87 -2.05 -9.41
C MET A 1 19.49 -3.04 -10.47
N SER A 2 18.98 -4.18 -10.06
CA SER A 2 18.55 -5.19 -11.01
C SER A 2 17.29 -4.76 -11.75
N THR A 3 17.08 -5.32 -12.94
CA THR A 3 15.85 -5.11 -13.70
C THR A 3 14.63 -5.58 -12.90
N LEU A 4 14.79 -6.69 -12.17
CA LEU A 4 13.72 -7.22 -11.32
C LEU A 4 13.27 -6.20 -10.28
N PHE A 5 14.21 -5.57 -9.59
CA PHE A 5 13.89 -4.56 -8.58
C PHE A 5 13.11 -3.39 -9.20
N LYS A 6 13.57 -2.92 -10.37
CA LYS A 6 12.92 -1.81 -11.07
C LYS A 6 11.50 -2.17 -11.51
N LEU A 7 11.28 -3.39 -12.00
CA LEU A 7 9.96 -3.85 -12.40
C LEU A 7 9.02 -3.95 -11.20
N LEU A 8 9.51 -4.49 -10.09
CA LEU A 8 8.72 -4.55 -8.87
C LEU A 8 8.35 -3.17 -8.36
N LEU A 9 9.27 -2.22 -8.47
CA LEU A 9 9.03 -0.85 -8.04
C LEU A 9 7.95 -0.19 -8.91
N VAL A 10 7.98 -0.42 -10.22
CA VAL A 10 6.94 0.08 -11.14
C VAL A 10 5.58 -0.51 -10.77
N LEU A 11 5.52 -1.83 -10.55
CA LEU A 11 4.27 -2.48 -10.16
C LEU A 11 3.77 -1.95 -8.81
N HIS A 12 4.68 -1.67 -7.90
CA HIS A 12 4.34 -1.10 -6.59
C HIS A 12 3.71 0.29 -6.74
N PHE A 13 4.28 1.12 -7.61
CA PHE A 13 3.69 2.45 -7.89
C PHE A 13 2.33 2.34 -8.57
N LEU A 14 2.16 1.39 -9.49
CA LEU A 14 0.88 1.17 -10.14
C LEU A 14 -0.18 0.70 -9.14
N GLY A 15 0.20 -0.16 -8.21
CA GLY A 15 -0.70 -0.58 -7.13
C GLY A 15 -1.10 0.59 -6.24
N LEU A 16 -0.14 1.44 -5.91
CA LEU A 16 -0.42 2.65 -5.13
C LEU A 16 -1.38 3.58 -5.88
N ALA A 17 -1.14 3.77 -7.17
CA ALA A 17 -1.99 4.63 -7.99
C ALA A 17 -3.42 4.08 -8.03
N SER A 18 -3.58 2.77 -8.14
CA SER A 18 -4.90 2.13 -8.15
C SER A 18 -5.62 2.31 -6.81
N LEU A 19 -4.92 2.08 -5.71
CA LEU A 19 -5.50 2.23 -4.35
C LEU A 19 -5.89 3.69 -4.09
N LEU A 20 -4.97 4.59 -4.31
CA LEU A 20 -5.19 6.02 -4.05
C LEU A 20 -6.20 6.61 -5.03
N GLY A 21 -6.14 6.19 -6.30
CA GLY A 21 -7.10 6.63 -7.31
C GLY A 21 -8.52 6.21 -6.98
N GLY A 22 -8.69 4.95 -6.55
CA GLY A 22 -10.00 4.46 -6.12
C GLY A 22 -10.55 5.22 -4.93
N PHE A 23 -9.67 5.64 -4.02
CA PHE A 23 -10.05 6.50 -2.91
C PHE A 23 -10.43 7.91 -3.39
N LEU A 24 -9.58 8.51 -4.23
CA LEU A 24 -9.74 9.91 -4.62
C LEU A 24 -10.98 10.17 -5.48
N VAL A 25 -11.37 9.21 -6.34
CA VAL A 25 -12.54 9.40 -7.20
C VAL A 25 -13.85 9.48 -6.41
N GLN A 26 -13.83 9.07 -5.14
CA GLN A 26 -15.00 9.05 -4.28
C GLN A 26 -15.05 10.23 -3.30
N LEU A 27 -14.09 11.14 -3.33
CA LEU A 27 -13.99 12.20 -2.32
C LEU A 27 -15.29 12.98 -2.15
N ARG A 28 -15.98 13.28 -3.24
CA ARG A 28 -17.22 14.04 -3.24
C ARG A 28 -18.48 13.19 -3.29
N ALA A 29 -18.34 11.88 -3.36
CA ALA A 29 -19.49 11.00 -3.39
C ALA A 29 -20.17 10.96 -2.02
N GLU A 30 -21.48 10.95 -2.00
CA GLU A 30 -22.23 10.82 -0.74
C GLU A 30 -22.10 9.41 -0.19
N THR A 31 -22.08 8.42 -1.07
CA THR A 31 -21.91 7.02 -0.69
C THR A 31 -20.48 6.59 -1.02
N LYS A 32 -19.78 6.09 -0.01
CA LYS A 32 -18.41 5.58 -0.15
C LYS A 32 -18.46 4.06 -0.18
N VAL A 33 -17.61 3.46 -1.01
CA VAL A 33 -17.49 2.01 -1.10
C VAL A 33 -16.03 1.61 -1.26
N VAL A 34 -15.72 0.35 -0.96
CA VAL A 34 -14.44 -0.23 -1.36
C VAL A 34 -14.62 -0.72 -2.81
N ASN A 35 -14.14 0.07 -3.76
CA ASN A 35 -14.25 -0.29 -5.17
C ASN A 35 -13.14 -1.26 -5.57
N PRO A 36 -13.26 -1.93 -6.74
CA PRO A 36 -12.23 -2.88 -7.18
C PRO A 36 -10.84 -2.29 -7.29
N ALA A 37 -10.73 -1.02 -7.66
CA ALA A 37 -9.43 -0.36 -7.78
C ALA A 37 -8.73 -0.27 -6.43
N MET A 38 -9.47 0.02 -5.36
CA MET A 38 -8.91 0.07 -4.00
C MET A 38 -8.46 -1.31 -3.55
N LEU A 39 -9.28 -2.33 -3.75
CA LEU A 39 -8.95 -3.68 -3.32
C LEU A 39 -7.75 -4.24 -4.10
N GLN A 40 -7.77 -4.11 -5.42
CA GLN A 40 -6.66 -4.57 -6.26
C GLN A 40 -5.39 -3.81 -5.95
N GLY A 41 -5.49 -2.50 -5.76
CA GLY A 41 -4.34 -1.66 -5.43
C GLY A 41 -3.70 -2.08 -4.12
N ALA A 42 -4.52 -2.33 -3.09
CA ALA A 42 -4.02 -2.77 -1.79
C ALA A 42 -3.33 -4.14 -1.90
N PHE A 43 -3.90 -5.04 -2.69
CA PHE A 43 -3.34 -6.37 -2.91
C PHE A 43 -1.99 -6.29 -3.62
N VAL A 44 -1.93 -5.52 -4.73
CA VAL A 44 -0.70 -5.34 -5.50
C VAL A 44 0.37 -4.67 -4.64
N GLN A 45 -0.01 -3.68 -3.83
CA GLN A 45 0.90 -3.01 -2.91
C GLN A 45 1.52 -4.00 -1.93
N LEU A 46 0.70 -4.85 -1.33
CA LEU A 46 1.21 -5.82 -0.36
C LEU A 46 2.15 -6.83 -1.01
N VAL A 47 1.75 -7.40 -2.15
CA VAL A 47 2.55 -8.40 -2.86
C VAL A 47 3.87 -7.79 -3.33
N THR A 48 3.82 -6.63 -3.97
CA THR A 48 5.05 -5.97 -4.45
C THR A 48 5.90 -5.47 -3.30
N GLY A 49 5.28 -5.02 -2.21
CA GLY A 49 6.01 -4.61 -1.01
C GLY A 49 6.78 -5.76 -0.38
N LEU A 50 6.15 -6.93 -0.28
CA LEU A 50 6.82 -8.12 0.23
C LEU A 50 7.95 -8.56 -0.69
N ALA A 51 7.73 -8.51 -2.00
CA ALA A 51 8.75 -8.88 -2.98
C ALA A 51 9.94 -7.91 -2.93
N LEU A 52 9.66 -6.60 -2.84
CA LEU A 52 10.71 -5.59 -2.71
C LEU A 52 11.50 -5.77 -1.41
N ASP A 53 10.80 -6.06 -0.33
CA ASP A 53 11.44 -6.33 0.97
C ASP A 53 12.35 -7.55 0.88
N GLY A 54 11.92 -8.60 0.21
CA GLY A 54 12.73 -9.78 -0.01
C GLY A 54 14.02 -9.47 -0.77
N VAL A 55 13.93 -8.62 -1.81
CA VAL A 55 15.10 -8.20 -2.57
C VAL A 55 16.02 -7.36 -1.71
N LEU A 56 15.47 -6.43 -0.91
CA LEU A 56 16.27 -5.58 -0.02
C LEU A 56 16.94 -6.41 1.08
N GLU A 57 16.25 -7.39 1.64
CA GLU A 57 16.83 -8.29 2.64
C GLU A 57 18.01 -9.05 2.06
N SER A 58 17.88 -9.52 0.83
CA SER A 58 18.96 -10.19 0.12
C SER A 58 20.20 -9.29 -0.01
N LYS A 59 19.98 -8.00 -0.30
CA LYS A 59 21.07 -7.02 -0.40
C LYS A 59 21.62 -6.62 0.95
N LYS A 60 20.82 -6.66 1.99
CA LYS A 60 21.23 -6.26 3.34
C LYS A 60 22.38 -7.12 3.87
N VAL A 61 22.49 -8.36 3.42
CA VAL A 61 23.60 -9.24 3.77
C VAL A 61 24.93 -8.65 3.27
N VAL A 62 24.88 -7.86 2.18
CA VAL A 62 26.06 -7.31 1.52
C VAL A 62 26.23 -5.82 1.83
N ASP A 63 25.13 -5.09 2.02
CA ASP A 63 25.15 -3.64 2.18
C ASP A 63 24.31 -3.21 3.39
N GLU A 64 24.99 -2.67 4.40
CA GLU A 64 24.35 -2.23 5.65
C GLU A 64 23.60 -0.92 5.52
N THR A 65 23.67 -0.23 4.38
CA THR A 65 22.97 1.04 4.16
C THR A 65 21.50 0.86 3.82
N VAL A 66 21.04 -0.37 3.66
CA VAL A 66 19.64 -0.68 3.37
C VAL A 66 18.75 -0.29 4.56
N PRO A 67 17.52 0.22 4.30
CA PRO A 67 16.61 0.60 5.39
C PRO A 67 16.39 -0.53 6.40
N GLY A 68 16.23 -0.16 7.65
CA GLY A 68 16.05 -1.11 8.74
C GLY A 68 14.71 -1.82 8.70
N HIS A 69 14.65 -2.94 9.41
CA HIS A 69 13.44 -3.76 9.52
C HIS A 69 12.24 -2.99 10.09
N ALA A 70 12.49 -2.01 10.97
CA ALA A 70 11.42 -1.25 11.63
C ALA A 70 10.57 -0.48 10.61
N PHE A 71 11.20 0.15 9.62
CA PHE A 71 10.46 0.89 8.59
C PHE A 71 9.68 -0.05 7.70
N VAL A 72 10.31 -1.15 7.27
CA VAL A 72 9.66 -2.14 6.43
C VAL A 72 8.48 -2.77 7.17
N ALA A 73 8.67 -3.15 8.42
CA ALA A 73 7.60 -3.74 9.23
C ALA A 73 6.43 -2.77 9.39
N THR A 74 6.70 -1.49 9.67
CA THR A 74 5.67 -0.48 9.81
C THR A 74 4.85 -0.34 8.52
N LYS A 75 5.52 -0.24 7.38
CA LYS A 75 4.84 -0.14 6.07
C LYS A 75 3.97 -1.36 5.81
N LEU A 76 4.48 -2.55 6.07
CA LEU A 76 3.75 -3.79 5.83
C LEU A 76 2.55 -3.93 6.76
N ILE A 77 2.69 -3.55 8.03
CA ILE A 77 1.59 -3.59 9.00
C ILE A 77 0.48 -2.63 8.57
N VAL A 78 0.84 -1.40 8.23
CA VAL A 78 -0.14 -0.40 7.76
C VAL A 78 -0.85 -0.91 6.52
N LEU A 79 -0.11 -1.47 5.57
CA LEU A 79 -0.67 -1.98 4.32
C LEU A 79 -1.57 -3.19 4.57
N ALA A 80 -1.18 -4.07 5.50
CA ALA A 80 -2.01 -5.20 5.89
C ALA A 80 -3.35 -4.74 6.49
N VAL A 81 -3.31 -3.69 7.31
CA VAL A 81 -4.54 -3.11 7.88
C VAL A 81 -5.42 -2.54 6.76
N ILE A 82 -4.82 -1.81 5.82
CA ILE A 82 -5.56 -1.27 4.67
C ILE A 82 -6.23 -2.40 3.89
N LEU A 83 -5.48 -3.45 3.58
CA LEU A 83 -6.01 -4.58 2.83
C LEU A 83 -7.11 -5.29 3.61
N ALA A 84 -6.95 -5.47 4.92
CA ALA A 84 -7.96 -6.10 5.76
C ALA A 84 -9.25 -5.30 5.74
N LEU A 85 -9.18 -3.98 5.88
CA LEU A 85 -10.36 -3.12 5.81
C LEU A 85 -11.04 -3.21 4.45
N CYS A 86 -10.25 -3.18 3.37
CA CYS A 86 -10.79 -3.31 2.02
C CYS A 86 -11.45 -4.68 1.82
N TRP A 87 -10.80 -5.73 2.29
CA TRP A 87 -11.31 -7.09 2.12
C TRP A 87 -12.61 -7.31 2.88
N VAL A 88 -12.67 -6.88 4.13
CA VAL A 88 -13.88 -7.05 4.97
C VAL A 88 -15.06 -6.28 4.37
N ASP A 89 -14.80 -5.11 3.82
CA ASP A 89 -15.85 -4.21 3.34
C ASP A 89 -16.09 -4.31 1.83
N ARG A 90 -15.42 -5.22 1.13
CA ARG A 90 -15.45 -5.28 -0.34
C ARG A 90 -16.82 -5.52 -0.95
N ARG A 91 -17.73 -6.14 -0.21
CA ARG A 91 -19.06 -6.45 -0.69
C ARG A 91 -20.16 -5.58 -0.10
N LYS A 92 -19.80 -4.62 0.72
CA LYS A 92 -20.77 -3.72 1.31
C LYS A 92 -21.25 -2.71 0.28
N GLU A 93 -22.53 -2.39 0.31
CA GLU A 93 -23.11 -1.37 -0.56
C GLU A 93 -22.57 0.03 -0.21
N SER A 94 -22.16 0.21 1.04
CA SER A 94 -21.54 1.44 1.49
C SER A 94 -20.66 1.16 2.70
N ILE A 95 -19.65 2.01 2.89
CA ILE A 95 -18.79 1.97 4.07
C ILE A 95 -18.98 3.28 4.84
N SER A 96 -18.72 3.22 6.15
CA SER A 96 -18.83 4.43 6.96
C SER A 96 -17.77 5.44 6.55
N PRO A 97 -18.03 6.75 6.72
CA PRO A 97 -17.01 7.76 6.48
C PRO A 97 -15.73 7.51 7.29
N ALA A 98 -15.87 7.00 8.51
CA ALA A 98 -14.70 6.69 9.34
C ALA A 98 -13.81 5.64 8.69
N VAL A 99 -14.37 4.57 8.15
CA VAL A 99 -13.61 3.53 7.45
C VAL A 99 -12.97 4.10 6.19
N TYR A 100 -13.73 4.84 5.40
CA TYR A 100 -13.23 5.45 4.17
C TYR A 100 -12.02 6.35 4.44
N TRP A 101 -12.12 7.26 5.39
CA TRP A 101 -11.04 8.17 5.72
C TRP A 101 -9.87 7.48 6.39
N THR A 102 -10.13 6.39 7.14
CA THR A 102 -9.06 5.57 7.72
C THR A 102 -8.23 4.93 6.61
N ILE A 103 -8.88 4.34 5.60
CA ILE A 103 -8.17 3.72 4.47
C ILE A 103 -7.32 4.78 3.75
N GLY A 104 -7.93 5.92 3.42
CA GLY A 104 -7.22 7.01 2.73
C GLY A 104 -6.08 7.58 3.56
N GLY A 105 -6.34 7.82 4.84
CA GLY A 105 -5.33 8.35 5.77
C GLY A 105 -4.15 7.40 5.94
N LEU A 106 -4.42 6.12 6.10
CA LEU A 106 -3.36 5.11 6.22
C LEU A 106 -2.57 4.98 4.92
N THR A 107 -3.23 5.09 3.78
CA THR A 107 -2.55 5.07 2.48
C THR A 107 -1.58 6.24 2.36
N ILE A 108 -2.03 7.44 2.69
CA ILE A 108 -1.20 8.64 2.65
C ILE A 108 -0.04 8.53 3.65
N LEU A 109 -0.33 8.06 4.87
CA LEU A 109 0.70 7.83 5.88
C LEU A 109 1.76 6.87 5.37
N ASN A 110 1.33 5.80 4.70
CA ASN A 110 2.25 4.80 4.17
C ASN A 110 3.16 5.38 3.08
N VAL A 111 2.64 6.29 2.26
CA VAL A 111 3.44 7.01 1.27
C VAL A 111 4.53 7.84 1.96
N PHE A 112 4.16 8.59 3.00
CA PHE A 112 5.12 9.40 3.76
C PHE A 112 6.19 8.53 4.41
N VAL A 113 5.80 7.43 5.03
CA VAL A 113 6.76 6.50 5.64
C VAL A 113 7.71 5.96 4.57
N GLY A 114 7.20 5.63 3.39
CA GLY A 114 8.01 5.12 2.30
C GLY A 114 9.02 6.12 1.77
N VAL A 115 8.64 7.40 1.73
CA VAL A 115 9.52 8.46 1.21
C VAL A 115 10.50 8.96 2.26
N PHE A 116 10.04 9.20 3.48
CA PHE A 116 10.84 9.82 4.53
C PHE A 116 11.50 8.82 5.47
N GLY A 117 11.10 7.56 5.43
CA GLY A 117 11.65 6.53 6.28
C GLY A 117 12.98 5.93 5.82
N HIS A 118 13.54 6.45 4.74
CA HIS A 118 14.82 5.96 4.20
C HIS A 118 15.97 6.85 4.61
#